data_8be31183782b4f8ba29045ad3f88ca4e
#
_entry.id   8be31183782b4f8ba29045ad3f88ca4e
#
_cell.length_a   1.000
_cell.length_b   1.000
_cell.length_c   1.000
_cell.angle_alpha   90.00
_cell.angle_beta   90.00
_cell.angle_gamma   90.00
#
_symmetry.space_group_name_H-M   'P 1'
#
loop_
_entity.id
_entity.type
_entity.pdbx_description
1 polymer ?
#
loop_
_entity_poly.entity_id
_entity_poly.type
_entity_poly.pdbx_seq_one_letter_code
_entity_poly.pdbx_strand_id
1 'polypeptide(L)'
;MTYLELVNAVLRRLRVDQVNSVAETDYSLLIGDFINDAKADVEVAWDWSALRTTLTVSTTASIFNYALTGSQNNIKVIDVINDTSNSFMQYRDSHWMNNVFLNNDPAVGIPHYYSFNGVDVNGDTLVDVYPIPEGAYELRFNVILRNPELILDTDSLLIPSKPIIHLALALAARERGETGGTTTPEYFAVADRYLANAVAMDANKHPEELIFREV
;
A
#
# COMPACT_ATOMS: atom_id res chain seq x y z
N MET A 1 -7.30 -14.77 4.99
CA MET A 1 -8.64 -15.13 4.49
C MET A 1 -8.65 -14.90 2.99
N THR A 2 -9.26 -15.80 2.25
CA THR A 2 -9.44 -15.65 0.80
C THR A 2 -10.58 -14.68 0.49
N TYR A 3 -10.64 -14.19 -0.76
CA TYR A 3 -11.70 -13.30 -1.21
C TYR A 3 -13.09 -13.92 -1.03
N LEU A 4 -13.25 -15.17 -1.45
CA LEU A 4 -14.51 -15.92 -1.26
C LEU A 4 -14.88 -16.07 0.23
N GLU A 5 -13.90 -16.34 1.10
CA GLU A 5 -14.17 -16.43 2.55
C GLU A 5 -14.62 -15.10 3.15
N LEU A 6 -14.09 -13.95 2.65
CA LEU A 6 -14.51 -12.63 3.07
C LEU A 6 -15.96 -12.35 2.65
N VAL A 7 -16.31 -12.60 1.37
CA VAL A 7 -17.67 -12.47 0.84
C VAL A 7 -18.64 -13.31 1.66
N ASN A 8 -18.34 -14.59 1.86
CA ASN A 8 -19.17 -15.49 2.65
C ASN A 8 -19.28 -15.08 4.13
N ALA A 9 -18.24 -14.43 4.68
CA ALA A 9 -18.29 -13.91 6.04
C ALA A 9 -19.26 -12.72 6.18
N VAL A 10 -19.41 -11.88 5.15
CA VAL A 10 -20.39 -10.79 5.10
C VAL A 10 -21.80 -11.36 4.86
N LEU A 11 -21.99 -12.24 3.86
CA LEU A 11 -23.28 -12.86 3.53
C LEU A 11 -23.92 -13.55 4.75
N ARG A 12 -23.13 -14.32 5.52
CA ARG A 12 -23.63 -14.95 6.77
C ARG A 12 -24.17 -13.94 7.78
N ARG A 13 -23.50 -12.77 7.92
CA ARG A 13 -23.98 -11.71 8.85
C ARG A 13 -25.26 -11.03 8.35
N LEU A 14 -25.42 -10.97 7.04
CA LEU A 14 -26.63 -10.49 6.38
C LEU A 14 -27.76 -11.55 6.33
N ARG A 15 -27.50 -12.76 6.85
CA ARG A 15 -28.43 -13.90 6.80
C ARG A 15 -28.82 -14.28 5.38
N VAL A 16 -27.88 -14.21 4.46
CA VAL A 16 -27.99 -14.63 3.06
C VAL A 16 -27.20 -15.92 2.88
N ASP A 17 -27.62 -16.76 1.95
CA ASP A 17 -26.96 -18.01 1.62
C ASP A 17 -25.52 -17.75 1.16
N GLN A 18 -24.62 -18.66 1.51
CA GLN A 18 -23.24 -18.64 1.09
C GLN A 18 -23.12 -19.08 -0.37
N VAL A 19 -22.11 -18.57 -1.03
CA VAL A 19 -21.80 -18.87 -2.43
C VAL A 19 -20.53 -19.71 -2.55
N ASN A 20 -20.38 -20.46 -3.66
CA ASN A 20 -19.19 -21.25 -3.96
C ASN A 20 -18.18 -20.47 -4.82
N SER A 21 -18.58 -19.33 -5.39
CA SER A 21 -17.73 -18.36 -6.08
C SER A 21 -18.27 -16.96 -5.88
N VAL A 22 -17.42 -15.96 -5.84
CA VAL A 22 -17.82 -14.54 -5.75
C VAL A 22 -18.70 -14.14 -6.93
N ALA A 23 -18.47 -14.70 -8.11
CA ALA A 23 -19.23 -14.43 -9.32
C ALA A 23 -20.54 -15.25 -9.44
N GLU A 24 -20.95 -16.01 -8.41
CA GLU A 24 -22.12 -16.89 -8.48
C GLU A 24 -23.44 -16.13 -8.58
N THR A 25 -23.53 -14.96 -7.93
CA THR A 25 -24.73 -14.11 -7.95
C THR A 25 -24.34 -12.63 -8.08
N ASP A 26 -25.26 -11.81 -8.64
CA ASP A 26 -25.05 -10.35 -8.71
C ASP A 26 -24.86 -9.72 -7.32
N TYR A 27 -25.53 -10.28 -6.32
CA TYR A 27 -25.40 -9.78 -4.95
C TYR A 27 -24.05 -10.15 -4.32
N SER A 28 -23.52 -11.35 -4.59
CA SER A 28 -22.19 -11.72 -4.11
C SER A 28 -21.08 -10.89 -4.79
N LEU A 29 -21.27 -10.52 -6.06
CA LEU A 29 -20.37 -9.57 -6.76
C LEU A 29 -20.41 -8.20 -6.07
N LEU A 30 -21.60 -7.65 -5.79
CA LEU A 30 -21.72 -6.37 -5.08
C LEU A 30 -21.06 -6.40 -3.69
N ILE A 31 -21.20 -7.50 -2.95
CA ILE A 31 -20.49 -7.67 -1.67
C ILE A 31 -18.97 -7.71 -1.89
N GLY A 32 -18.52 -8.31 -2.99
CA GLY A 32 -17.12 -8.32 -3.40
C GLY A 32 -16.58 -6.91 -3.63
N ASP A 33 -17.34 -6.05 -4.32
CA ASP A 33 -16.99 -4.64 -4.53
C ASP A 33 -16.87 -3.91 -3.18
N PHE A 34 -17.84 -4.08 -2.27
CA PHE A 34 -17.75 -3.47 -0.94
C PHE A 34 -16.56 -3.97 -0.12
N ILE A 35 -16.11 -5.21 -0.33
CA ILE A 35 -14.91 -5.73 0.32
C ILE A 35 -13.65 -5.06 -0.25
N ASN A 36 -13.57 -4.83 -1.57
CA ASN A 36 -12.47 -4.12 -2.18
C ASN A 36 -12.41 -2.65 -1.75
N ASP A 37 -13.57 -1.96 -1.71
CA ASP A 37 -13.68 -0.60 -1.17
C ASP A 37 -13.20 -0.54 0.29
N ALA A 38 -13.72 -1.43 1.13
CA ALA A 38 -13.35 -1.51 2.54
C ALA A 38 -11.86 -1.86 2.73
N LYS A 39 -11.30 -2.69 1.85
CA LYS A 39 -9.87 -3.03 1.84
C LYS A 39 -9.03 -1.79 1.53
N ALA A 40 -9.39 -1.03 0.50
CA ALA A 40 -8.69 0.19 0.12
C ALA A 40 -8.67 1.21 1.28
N ASP A 41 -9.83 1.44 1.93
CA ASP A 41 -9.93 2.34 3.09
C ASP A 41 -9.06 1.89 4.26
N VAL A 42 -9.08 0.60 4.59
CA VAL A 42 -8.29 0.04 5.70
C VAL A 42 -6.78 0.06 5.39
N GLU A 43 -6.37 -0.17 4.14
CA GLU A 43 -4.96 -0.08 3.73
C GLU A 43 -4.40 1.34 3.80
N VAL A 44 -5.25 2.35 3.56
CA VAL A 44 -4.86 3.76 3.67
C VAL A 44 -4.78 4.23 5.11
N ALA A 45 -5.59 3.65 6.00
CA ALA A 45 -5.72 4.11 7.39
C ALA A 45 -4.44 3.92 8.24
N TRP A 46 -3.55 2.99 7.88
CA TRP A 46 -2.36 2.68 8.66
C TRP A 46 -1.22 2.15 7.79
N ASP A 47 0.01 2.31 8.27
CA ASP A 47 1.24 1.79 7.65
C ASP A 47 1.46 0.31 8.04
N TRP A 48 0.59 -0.57 7.56
CA TRP A 48 0.56 -1.98 7.94
C TRP A 48 1.91 -2.67 7.76
N SER A 49 2.39 -3.31 8.82
CA SER A 49 3.63 -4.08 8.78
C SER A 49 3.59 -5.22 7.76
N ALA A 50 2.40 -5.77 7.50
CA ALA A 50 2.18 -6.83 6.53
C ALA A 50 2.31 -6.38 5.06
N LEU A 51 2.23 -5.08 4.78
CA LEU A 51 2.37 -4.49 3.44
C LEU A 51 3.80 -3.98 3.17
N ARG A 52 4.72 -4.12 4.14
CA ARG A 52 6.12 -3.75 3.94
C ARG A 52 6.79 -4.73 3.00
N THR A 53 7.44 -4.18 1.99
CA THR A 53 8.21 -4.96 1.00
C THR A 53 9.40 -4.14 0.52
N THR A 54 10.23 -4.77 -0.28
CA THR A 54 11.44 -4.16 -0.84
C THR A 54 11.40 -4.28 -2.35
N LEU A 55 11.58 -3.14 -3.03
CA LEU A 55 11.78 -3.08 -4.47
C LEU A 55 13.24 -2.74 -4.74
N THR A 56 13.87 -3.42 -5.68
CA THR A 56 15.27 -3.19 -6.05
C THR A 56 15.39 -2.71 -7.49
N VAL A 57 16.33 -1.78 -7.70
CA VAL A 57 16.66 -1.27 -9.02
C VAL A 57 18.18 -1.30 -9.18
N SER A 58 18.65 -1.94 -10.25
CA SER A 58 20.06 -1.87 -10.65
C SER A 58 20.27 -0.73 -11.65
N THR A 59 21.17 0.20 -11.32
CA THR A 59 21.46 1.32 -12.20
C THR A 59 22.37 0.93 -13.37
N THR A 60 22.34 1.75 -14.40
CA THR A 60 23.20 1.63 -15.58
C THR A 60 23.91 2.97 -15.79
N ALA A 61 25.16 2.93 -16.22
CA ALA A 61 25.95 4.15 -16.48
C ALA A 61 25.21 5.10 -17.43
N SER A 62 25.22 6.39 -17.10
CA SER A 62 24.62 7.49 -17.87
C SER A 62 23.09 7.48 -17.95
N ILE A 63 22.41 6.61 -17.22
CA ILE A 63 20.94 6.62 -17.09
C ILE A 63 20.59 7.11 -15.69
N PHE A 64 19.64 8.03 -15.58
CA PHE A 64 19.22 8.62 -14.30
C PHE A 64 17.76 8.37 -13.95
N ASN A 65 16.95 7.91 -14.91
CA ASN A 65 15.52 7.63 -14.70
C ASN A 65 15.27 6.12 -14.75
N TYR A 66 14.55 5.59 -13.76
CA TYR A 66 14.28 4.17 -13.58
C TYR A 66 12.83 3.94 -13.18
N ALA A 67 12.22 2.83 -13.65
CA ALA A 67 10.93 2.37 -13.18
C ALA A 67 11.11 1.43 -11.99
N LEU A 68 10.34 1.65 -10.92
CA LEU A 68 10.22 0.74 -9.79
C LEU A 68 9.21 -0.35 -10.15
N THR A 69 9.68 -1.39 -10.84
CA THR A 69 8.81 -2.47 -11.33
C THR A 69 8.01 -3.10 -10.20
N GLY A 70 6.70 -3.20 -10.39
CA GLY A 70 5.74 -3.75 -9.43
C GLY A 70 5.22 -2.74 -8.41
N SER A 71 5.59 -1.46 -8.49
CA SER A 71 5.11 -0.42 -7.57
C SER A 71 3.67 0.01 -7.81
N GLN A 72 3.19 -0.07 -9.06
CA GLN A 72 1.82 0.29 -9.49
C GLN A 72 1.32 1.64 -8.97
N ASN A 73 2.19 2.62 -8.78
CA ASN A 73 1.87 3.94 -8.20
C ASN A 73 1.17 3.91 -6.81
N ASN A 74 1.24 2.78 -6.10
CA ASN A 74 0.56 2.54 -4.83
C ASN A 74 1.54 2.35 -3.67
N ILE A 75 2.69 3.01 -3.73
CA ILE A 75 3.75 2.88 -2.74
C ILE A 75 3.82 4.07 -1.79
N LYS A 76 4.19 3.77 -0.55
CA LYS A 76 4.75 4.74 0.39
C LYS A 76 6.18 4.34 0.71
N VAL A 77 7.14 5.18 0.36
CA VAL A 77 8.56 4.89 0.65
C VAL A 77 8.87 5.16 2.11
N ILE A 78 9.55 4.22 2.74
CA ILE A 78 10.04 4.33 4.13
C ILE A 78 11.46 4.89 4.10
N ASP A 79 12.35 4.21 3.39
CA ASP A 79 13.74 4.60 3.17
C ASP A 79 14.26 4.04 1.85
N VAL A 80 15.38 4.62 1.39
CA VAL A 80 16.08 4.17 0.18
C VAL A 80 17.55 4.02 0.50
N ILE A 81 18.11 2.87 0.16
CA ILE A 81 19.49 2.49 0.44
C ILE A 81 20.19 2.16 -0.87
N ASN A 82 21.37 2.72 -1.05
CA ASN A 82 22.30 2.25 -2.07
C ASN A 82 23.16 1.14 -1.45
N ASP A 83 22.82 -0.11 -1.75
CA ASP A 83 23.48 -1.28 -1.16
C ASP A 83 24.93 -1.42 -1.64
N THR A 84 25.24 -0.96 -2.84
CA THR A 84 26.60 -1.00 -3.38
C THR A 84 27.56 -0.05 -2.64
N SER A 85 27.06 1.14 -2.25
CA SER A 85 27.87 2.13 -1.51
C SER A 85 27.62 2.12 0.00
N ASN A 86 26.71 1.26 0.51
CA ASN A 86 26.28 1.18 1.92
C ASN A 86 25.85 2.54 2.48
N SER A 87 25.05 3.30 1.72
CA SER A 87 24.60 4.64 2.12
C SER A 87 23.12 4.84 1.91
N PHE A 88 22.51 5.62 2.81
CA PHE A 88 21.13 6.06 2.62
C PHE A 88 21.04 7.13 1.53
N MET A 89 20.03 7.01 0.68
CA MET A 89 19.70 8.05 -0.29
C MET A 89 18.72 9.05 0.31
N GLN A 90 18.84 10.32 -0.07
CA GLN A 90 17.99 11.40 0.40
C GLN A 90 16.96 11.78 -0.67
N TYR A 91 15.71 11.92 -0.25
CA TYR A 91 14.69 12.47 -1.12
C TYR A 91 14.95 13.95 -1.42
N ARG A 92 14.77 14.33 -2.68
CA ARG A 92 14.76 15.72 -3.15
C ARG A 92 13.51 15.95 -3.99
N ASP A 93 12.98 17.17 -3.97
CA ASP A 93 11.85 17.51 -4.81
C ASP A 93 12.25 17.60 -6.30
N SER A 94 11.25 17.51 -7.17
CA SER A 94 11.45 17.55 -8.62
C SER A 94 12.05 18.88 -9.10
N HIS A 95 11.75 20.00 -8.39
CA HIS A 95 12.32 21.30 -8.76
C HIS A 95 13.83 21.33 -8.54
N TRP A 96 14.28 20.83 -7.38
CA TRP A 96 15.71 20.71 -7.09
C TRP A 96 16.40 19.78 -8.11
N MET A 97 15.78 18.63 -8.39
CA MET A 97 16.32 17.65 -9.33
C MET A 97 16.46 18.24 -10.74
N ASN A 98 15.43 18.92 -11.23
CA ASN A 98 15.46 19.61 -12.53
C ASN A 98 16.54 20.69 -12.57
N ASN A 99 16.72 21.43 -11.48
CA ASN A 99 17.75 22.48 -11.43
C ASN A 99 19.16 21.93 -11.57
N VAL A 100 19.47 20.76 -10.94
CA VAL A 100 20.79 20.15 -11.08
C VAL A 100 21.01 19.53 -12.46
N PHE A 101 19.95 19.01 -13.11
CA PHE A 101 20.02 18.48 -14.49
C PHE A 101 20.11 19.58 -15.55
N LEU A 102 19.57 20.78 -15.27
CA LEU A 102 19.70 21.96 -16.16
C LEU A 102 21.10 22.57 -16.16
N ASN A 103 21.93 22.25 -15.20
CA ASN A 103 23.33 22.65 -15.22
C ASN A 103 24.03 22.04 -16.45
N ASN A 104 24.90 22.82 -17.08
CA ASN A 104 25.60 22.40 -18.32
C ASN A 104 26.50 21.16 -18.14
N ASP A 105 26.81 20.78 -16.91
CA ASP A 105 27.64 19.62 -16.57
C ASP A 105 27.11 18.96 -15.30
N PRO A 106 26.04 18.15 -15.40
CA PRO A 106 25.49 17.44 -14.25
C PRO A 106 26.52 16.45 -13.70
N ALA A 107 26.66 16.38 -12.37
CA ALA A 107 27.60 15.48 -11.73
C ALA A 107 27.33 14.02 -12.06
N VAL A 108 28.39 13.29 -12.36
CA VAL A 108 28.38 11.84 -12.58
C VAL A 108 29.09 11.15 -11.41
N GLY A 109 28.54 10.06 -10.90
CA GLY A 109 29.12 9.33 -9.77
C GLY A 109 28.13 8.47 -9.02
N ILE A 110 28.39 8.25 -7.72
CA ILE A 110 27.54 7.45 -6.84
C ILE A 110 26.22 8.18 -6.58
N PRO A 111 25.05 7.58 -6.83
CA PRO A 111 23.75 8.17 -6.52
C PRO A 111 23.54 8.35 -5.00
N HIS A 112 23.21 9.57 -4.59
CA HIS A 112 22.89 9.92 -3.19
C HIS A 112 21.50 10.53 -3.01
N TYR A 113 20.90 11.01 -4.09
CA TYR A 113 19.60 11.67 -4.08
C TYR A 113 18.63 10.97 -5.03
N TYR A 114 17.35 10.98 -4.68
CA TYR A 114 16.28 10.48 -5.53
C TYR A 114 15.09 11.40 -5.52
N SER A 115 14.29 11.35 -6.59
CA SER A 115 13.00 12.05 -6.74
C SER A 115 12.02 11.19 -7.51
N PHE A 116 10.73 11.40 -7.29
CA PHE A 116 9.69 10.73 -8.08
C PHE A 116 9.31 11.59 -9.30
N ASN A 117 9.18 10.95 -10.46
CA ASN A 117 8.92 11.62 -11.74
C ASN A 117 7.76 10.95 -12.51
N GLY A 118 6.60 10.80 -11.84
CA GLY A 118 5.41 10.24 -12.45
C GLY A 118 5.39 8.71 -12.50
N VAL A 119 4.73 8.16 -13.50
CA VAL A 119 4.57 6.70 -13.71
C VAL A 119 4.87 6.34 -15.17
N ASP A 120 5.27 5.10 -15.39
CA ASP A 120 5.47 4.54 -16.73
C ASP A 120 4.16 4.07 -17.37
N VAL A 121 4.27 3.45 -18.55
CA VAL A 121 3.10 2.93 -19.30
C VAL A 121 2.42 1.74 -18.61
N ASN A 122 3.09 1.07 -17.68
CA ASN A 122 2.55 -0.03 -16.91
C ASN A 122 1.93 0.45 -15.58
N GLY A 123 2.04 1.75 -15.29
CA GLY A 123 1.62 2.33 -14.02
C GLY A 123 2.68 2.27 -12.92
N ASP A 124 3.89 1.80 -13.21
CA ASP A 124 4.97 1.73 -12.23
C ASP A 124 5.60 3.11 -11.99
N THR A 125 5.92 3.39 -10.73
CA THR A 125 6.49 4.68 -10.30
C THR A 125 7.87 4.89 -10.91
N LEU A 126 8.07 6.05 -11.55
CA LEU A 126 9.37 6.47 -12.07
C LEU A 126 10.18 7.22 -11.00
N VAL A 127 11.47 6.93 -10.94
CA VAL A 127 12.42 7.53 -10.01
C VAL A 127 13.61 8.09 -10.76
N ASP A 128 13.93 9.36 -10.51
CA ASP A 128 15.16 10.00 -10.95
C ASP A 128 16.20 9.91 -9.85
N VAL A 129 17.45 9.64 -10.19
CA VAL A 129 18.56 9.54 -9.25
C VAL A 129 19.67 10.52 -9.62
N TYR A 130 20.35 11.07 -8.60
CA TYR A 130 21.44 12.02 -8.77
C TYR A 130 22.53 11.81 -7.70
N PRO A 131 23.82 11.95 -8.00
CA PRO A 131 24.47 12.12 -9.33
C PRO A 131 24.06 11.07 -10.35
N ILE A 132 24.25 11.39 -11.65
CA ILE A 132 24.01 10.40 -12.72
C ILE A 132 24.94 9.21 -12.49
N PRO A 133 24.43 7.99 -12.44
CA PRO A 133 25.26 6.81 -12.16
C PRO A 133 26.40 6.65 -13.17
N GLU A 134 27.61 6.41 -12.67
CA GLU A 134 28.77 6.06 -13.50
C GLU A 134 28.87 4.56 -13.80
N GLY A 135 28.06 3.75 -13.10
CA GLY A 135 28.08 2.29 -13.20
C GLY A 135 26.83 1.65 -12.64
N ALA A 136 26.92 0.35 -12.38
CA ALA A 136 25.87 -0.42 -11.77
C ALA A 136 25.91 -0.26 -10.24
N TYR A 137 24.84 0.30 -9.69
CA TYR A 137 24.56 0.36 -8.24
C TYR A 137 23.25 -0.32 -7.96
N GLU A 138 23.17 -1.06 -6.88
CA GLU A 138 21.93 -1.69 -6.42
C GLU A 138 21.23 -0.75 -5.44
N LEU A 139 20.08 -0.21 -5.86
CA LEU A 139 19.26 0.69 -5.07
C LEU A 139 18.08 -0.10 -4.51
N ARG A 140 17.95 -0.09 -3.20
CA ARG A 140 16.89 -0.78 -2.46
C ARG A 140 15.91 0.24 -1.90
N PHE A 141 14.65 0.11 -2.32
CA PHE A 141 13.53 0.90 -1.84
C PHE A 141 12.72 0.06 -0.86
N ASN A 142 12.79 0.38 0.43
CA ASN A 142 11.91 -0.20 1.45
C ASN A 142 10.60 0.57 1.42
N VAL A 143 9.52 -0.11 1.08
CA VAL A 143 8.22 0.51 0.80
C VAL A 143 7.09 -0.20 1.51
N ILE A 144 5.99 0.51 1.70
CA ILE A 144 4.68 -0.07 1.95
C ILE A 144 3.98 -0.12 0.61
N LEU A 145 3.69 -1.32 0.14
CA LEU A 145 3.03 -1.56 -1.14
C LEU A 145 1.59 -2.00 -0.87
N ARG A 146 0.63 -1.18 -1.29
CA ARG A 146 -0.78 -1.55 -1.23
C ARG A 146 -1.08 -2.58 -2.32
N ASN A 147 -1.83 -3.60 -1.95
CA ASN A 147 -2.16 -4.67 -2.88
C ASN A 147 -3.25 -4.23 -3.87
N PRO A 148 -3.22 -4.76 -5.11
CA PRO A 148 -4.32 -4.58 -6.04
C PRO A 148 -5.63 -5.16 -5.48
N GLU A 149 -6.75 -4.86 -6.14
CA GLU A 149 -8.04 -5.44 -5.79
C GLU A 149 -8.01 -6.97 -5.82
N LEU A 150 -8.82 -7.56 -4.95
CA LEU A 150 -9.04 -9.00 -4.95
C LEU A 150 -9.96 -9.35 -6.13
N ILE A 151 -9.53 -10.23 -7.01
CA ILE A 151 -10.26 -10.60 -8.24
C ILE A 151 -10.64 -12.08 -8.20
N LEU A 152 -9.67 -12.94 -7.88
CA LEU A 152 -9.89 -14.38 -7.84
C LEU A 152 -10.41 -14.82 -6.47
N ASP A 153 -11.28 -15.82 -6.45
CA ASP A 153 -11.82 -16.41 -5.22
C ASP A 153 -10.73 -16.84 -4.21
N THR A 154 -9.55 -17.18 -4.73
CA THR A 154 -8.36 -17.63 -3.99
C THR A 154 -7.43 -16.51 -3.53
N ASP A 155 -7.63 -15.28 -4.01
CA ASP A 155 -6.80 -14.15 -3.63
C ASP A 155 -6.83 -13.95 -2.11
N SER A 156 -5.67 -13.80 -1.52
CA SER A 156 -5.53 -13.77 -0.06
C SER A 156 -5.31 -12.35 0.45
N LEU A 157 -6.10 -11.98 1.44
CA LEU A 157 -5.94 -10.73 2.16
C LEU A 157 -4.72 -10.79 3.09
N LEU A 158 -3.82 -9.81 3.02
CA LEU A 158 -2.62 -9.71 3.86
C LEU A 158 -2.87 -8.96 5.17
N ILE A 159 -3.75 -7.97 5.18
CA ILE A 159 -4.08 -7.14 6.35
C ILE A 159 -5.19 -7.78 7.20
N PRO A 160 -5.45 -7.29 8.42
CA PRO A 160 -6.49 -7.84 9.29
C PRO A 160 -7.87 -7.83 8.65
N SER A 161 -8.54 -8.97 8.62
CA SER A 161 -9.83 -9.15 7.93
C SER A 161 -11.04 -8.55 8.67
N LYS A 162 -10.99 -8.45 10.01
CA LYS A 162 -12.14 -8.00 10.80
C LYS A 162 -12.62 -6.58 10.46
N PRO A 163 -11.74 -5.57 10.38
CA PRO A 163 -12.15 -4.22 9.97
C PRO A 163 -12.86 -4.22 8.62
N ILE A 164 -12.31 -4.93 7.63
CA ILE A 164 -12.84 -5.03 6.27
C ILE A 164 -14.23 -5.67 6.26
N ILE A 165 -14.38 -6.81 6.93
CA ILE A 165 -15.67 -7.52 6.99
C ILE A 165 -16.76 -6.62 7.63
N HIS A 166 -16.44 -5.89 8.68
CA HIS A 166 -17.41 -5.04 9.36
C HIS A 166 -17.70 -3.76 8.59
N LEU A 167 -16.72 -3.19 7.88
CA LEU A 167 -16.95 -2.04 7.01
C LEU A 167 -17.77 -2.43 5.79
N ALA A 168 -17.46 -3.54 5.12
CA ALA A 168 -18.25 -4.07 4.02
C ALA A 168 -19.69 -4.41 4.46
N LEU A 169 -19.88 -4.95 5.67
CA LEU A 169 -21.20 -5.17 6.25
C LEU A 169 -21.97 -3.86 6.45
N ALA A 170 -21.30 -2.79 6.91
CA ALA A 170 -21.94 -1.48 7.08
C ALA A 170 -22.36 -0.87 5.73
N LEU A 171 -21.51 -1.01 4.69
CA LEU A 171 -21.83 -0.59 3.32
C LEU A 171 -23.02 -1.36 2.75
N ALA A 172 -23.04 -2.67 2.91
CA ALA A 172 -24.16 -3.52 2.47
C ALA A 172 -25.47 -3.24 3.21
N ALA A 173 -25.42 -2.96 4.51
CA ALA A 173 -26.60 -2.56 5.29
C ALA A 173 -27.15 -1.21 4.83
N ARG A 174 -26.28 -0.26 4.49
CA ARG A 174 -26.65 1.03 3.94
C ARG A 174 -27.30 0.90 2.56
N GLU A 175 -26.75 0.06 1.68
CA GLU A 175 -27.30 -0.20 0.35
C GLU A 175 -28.72 -0.78 0.44
N ARG A 176 -28.97 -1.73 1.35
CA ARG A 176 -30.29 -2.32 1.57
C ARG A 176 -31.37 -1.35 2.09
N GLY A 177 -31.00 -0.11 2.34
CA GLY A 177 -31.95 0.88 2.89
C GLY A 177 -32.26 0.67 4.37
N GLU A 178 -31.44 -0.08 5.10
CA GLU A 178 -31.53 -0.22 6.57
C GLU A 178 -31.16 1.09 7.29
N THR A 179 -31.37 2.22 6.60
CA THR A 179 -31.04 3.57 7.06
C THR A 179 -32.05 4.15 8.03
N GLY A 180 -33.24 3.51 8.17
CA GLY A 180 -34.35 4.00 9.01
C GLY A 180 -34.23 3.66 10.50
N GLY A 181 -33.15 2.96 10.92
CA GLY A 181 -32.91 2.58 12.30
C GLY A 181 -31.54 3.03 12.82
N THR A 182 -31.30 2.82 14.09
CA THR A 182 -30.02 3.08 14.76
C THR A 182 -28.88 2.15 14.29
N THR A 183 -29.19 1.12 13.52
CA THR A 183 -28.31 -0.01 13.19
C THR A 183 -27.18 0.34 12.23
N THR A 184 -27.41 1.16 11.21
CA THR A 184 -26.35 1.49 10.23
C THR A 184 -25.20 2.29 10.85
N PRO A 185 -25.43 3.38 11.61
CA PRO A 185 -24.37 4.06 12.35
C PRO A 185 -23.64 3.15 13.33
N GLU A 186 -24.35 2.20 13.96
CA GLU A 186 -23.76 1.22 14.87
C GLU A 186 -22.78 0.29 14.12
N TYR A 187 -23.09 -0.14 12.90
CA TYR A 187 -22.19 -0.98 12.09
C TYR A 187 -20.90 -0.24 11.74
N PHE A 188 -20.98 1.04 11.35
CA PHE A 188 -19.78 1.86 11.11
C PHE A 188 -18.95 2.03 12.39
N ALA A 189 -19.58 2.34 13.53
CA ALA A 189 -18.89 2.46 14.81
C ALA A 189 -18.21 1.14 15.24
N VAL A 190 -18.81 0.00 14.93
CA VAL A 190 -18.19 -1.31 15.16
C VAL A 190 -17.00 -1.53 14.24
N ALA A 191 -17.09 -1.15 12.95
CA ALA A 191 -15.98 -1.23 12.01
C ALA A 191 -14.79 -0.37 12.46
N ASP A 192 -15.05 0.88 12.86
CA ASP A 192 -14.02 1.80 13.40
C ASP A 192 -13.32 1.23 14.63
N ARG A 193 -14.09 0.61 15.55
CA ARG A 193 -13.51 -0.06 16.73
C ARG A 193 -12.58 -1.21 16.33
N TYR A 194 -12.97 -2.03 15.34
CA TYR A 194 -12.12 -3.11 14.87
C TYR A 194 -10.88 -2.58 14.16
N LEU A 195 -11.00 -1.47 13.42
CA LEU A 195 -9.87 -0.80 12.81
C LEU A 195 -8.89 -0.29 13.88
N ALA A 196 -9.39 0.44 14.88
CA ALA A 196 -8.54 0.94 15.97
C ALA A 196 -7.82 -0.20 16.72
N ASN A 197 -8.53 -1.30 17.00
CA ASN A 197 -7.91 -2.46 17.64
C ASN A 197 -6.84 -3.12 16.74
N ALA A 198 -7.09 -3.21 15.44
CA ALA A 198 -6.14 -3.80 14.51
C ALA A 198 -4.88 -2.93 14.36
N VAL A 199 -5.04 -1.60 14.31
CA VAL A 199 -3.93 -0.63 14.32
C VAL A 199 -3.10 -0.76 15.61
N ALA A 200 -3.76 -0.82 16.77
CA ALA A 200 -3.06 -0.99 18.05
C ALA A 200 -2.26 -2.31 18.10
N MET A 201 -2.82 -3.40 17.55
CA MET A 201 -2.11 -4.68 17.48
C MET A 201 -0.92 -4.65 16.52
N ASP A 202 -1.03 -3.94 15.40
CA ASP A 202 0.07 -3.81 14.45
C ASP A 202 1.18 -2.88 14.98
N ALA A 203 0.80 -1.78 15.64
CA ALA A 203 1.73 -0.86 16.28
C ALA A 203 2.59 -1.55 17.36
N ASN A 204 1.99 -2.47 18.13
CA ASN A 204 2.71 -3.22 19.16
C ASN A 204 3.77 -4.20 18.65
N LYS A 205 3.82 -4.47 17.32
CA LYS A 205 4.89 -5.27 16.73
C LYS A 205 6.23 -4.53 16.65
N HIS A 206 6.21 -3.20 16.77
CA HIS A 206 7.43 -2.41 16.75
C HIS A 206 7.86 -2.15 18.20
N PRO A 207 9.03 -2.66 18.64
CA PRO A 207 9.55 -2.35 19.95
C PRO A 207 9.85 -0.85 20.05
N GLU A 208 9.51 -0.25 21.20
CA GLU A 208 9.90 1.13 21.47
C GLU A 208 11.42 1.23 21.53
N GLU A 209 12.01 2.11 20.75
CA GLU A 209 13.42 2.41 20.81
C GLU A 209 13.66 3.39 21.97
N LEU A 210 14.18 2.87 23.09
CA LEU A 210 14.57 3.69 24.23
C LEU A 210 15.87 4.41 23.90
N ILE A 211 15.78 5.65 23.44
CA ILE A 211 16.95 6.52 23.24
C ILE A 211 17.31 7.16 24.58
N PHE A 212 18.29 6.61 25.28
CA PHE A 212 18.92 7.29 26.41
C PHE A 212 19.80 8.41 25.86
N ARG A 213 19.37 9.68 26.03
CA ARG A 213 20.26 10.82 25.86
C ARG A 213 21.01 10.98 27.17
N GLU A 214 22.34 10.78 27.16
CA GLU A 214 23.19 11.26 28.23
C GLU A 214 23.10 12.81 28.27
N VAL A 215 22.79 13.34 29.44
CA VAL A 215 22.68 14.78 29.71
C VAL A 215 24.07 15.32 30.02
#